data_e5651750e87f551ef6341abdecc82389
#
_entry.id   e5651750e87f551ef6341abdecc82389
#
_cell.length_a   1.000
_cell.length_b   1.000
_cell.length_c   1.000
_cell.angle_alpha   90.00
_cell.angle_beta   90.00
_cell.angle_gamma   90.00
#
_symmetry.space_group_name_H-M   'P 1'
#
loop_
_entity.id
_entity.type
_entity.pdbx_description
1 polymer ?
#
loop_
_entity_poly.entity_id
_entity_poly.type
_entity_poly.pdbx_seq_one_letter_code
_entity_poly.pdbx_strand_id
1 'polypeptide(L)'
;LKIAQELGYAETKDPGDDVDGRDACRKIAILSSLVCGHQIYPQNIPTRGIRDITVDDVAAAEKLGCVIKLIAWMKRGEDGSVAAGVEPCLVPKANQLAGVDDVFNAVLVKGDMLGDVVFYGKGAGKLPTASAVVADVVDALKNGVKVHDSLFWHCLLYTSDAADEED
;
A
#
# COMPACT_ATOMS: atom_id res chain seq x y z
N LEU A 1 -6.49 -18.82 3.98
CA LEU A 1 -5.92 -18.86 2.63
C LEU A 1 -6.83 -19.61 1.66
N LYS A 2 -7.20 -20.87 1.94
CA LYS A 2 -7.99 -21.71 1.02
C LYS A 2 -9.30 -21.06 0.57
N ILE A 3 -10.07 -20.50 1.50
CA ILE A 3 -11.32 -19.79 1.20
C ILE A 3 -11.05 -18.56 0.31
N ALA A 4 -10.00 -17.79 0.58
CA ALA A 4 -9.63 -16.65 -0.24
C ALA A 4 -9.24 -17.05 -1.67
N GLN A 5 -8.57 -18.18 -1.83
CA GLN A 5 -8.23 -18.75 -3.14
C GLN A 5 -9.47 -19.24 -3.90
N GLU A 6 -10.41 -19.92 -3.21
CA GLU A 6 -11.68 -20.37 -3.80
C GLU A 6 -12.56 -19.20 -4.26
N LEU A 7 -12.51 -18.07 -3.56
CA LEU A 7 -13.21 -16.84 -3.91
C LEU A 7 -12.46 -15.95 -4.93
N GLY A 8 -11.25 -16.35 -5.33
CA GLY A 8 -10.43 -15.60 -6.30
C GLY A 8 -9.79 -14.33 -5.75
N TYR A 9 -9.61 -14.23 -4.44
CA TYR A 9 -8.96 -13.08 -3.77
C TYR A 9 -7.47 -13.30 -3.50
N ALA A 10 -7.00 -14.53 -3.55
CA ALA A 10 -5.59 -14.88 -3.48
C ALA A 10 -5.24 -15.84 -4.61
N GLU A 11 -4.01 -15.75 -5.12
CA GLU A 11 -3.54 -16.64 -6.18
C GLU A 11 -3.48 -18.09 -5.70
N THR A 12 -3.95 -19.01 -6.57
CA THR A 12 -4.00 -20.44 -6.25
C THR A 12 -2.64 -21.12 -6.30
N LYS A 13 -1.72 -20.58 -7.11
CA LYS A 13 -0.42 -21.21 -7.39
C LYS A 13 0.70 -20.71 -6.47
N ASP A 14 0.79 -19.38 -6.25
CA ASP A 14 1.73 -18.77 -5.32
C ASP A 14 1.08 -17.56 -4.64
N PRO A 15 0.57 -17.72 -3.41
CA PRO A 15 -0.03 -16.63 -2.65
C PRO A 15 1.01 -15.66 -2.04
N GLY A 16 2.28 -15.75 -2.44
CA GLY A 16 3.36 -14.98 -1.84
C GLY A 16 3.19 -13.48 -1.97
N ASP A 17 2.56 -12.98 -3.03
CA ASP A 17 2.30 -11.56 -3.15
C ASP A 17 1.36 -11.06 -2.04
N ASP A 18 0.38 -11.87 -1.63
CA ASP A 18 -0.54 -11.54 -0.54
C ASP A 18 0.06 -11.83 0.84
N VAL A 19 0.50 -13.09 1.06
CA VAL A 19 0.88 -13.55 2.42
C VAL A 19 2.28 -13.11 2.85
N ASP A 20 3.20 -12.90 1.90
CA ASP A 20 4.55 -12.40 2.21
C ASP A 20 4.61 -10.87 2.19
N GLY A 21 3.50 -10.18 1.85
CA GLY A 21 3.39 -8.71 1.87
C GLY A 21 4.03 -8.01 0.68
N ARG A 22 4.36 -8.73 -0.41
CA ARG A 22 5.03 -8.15 -1.58
C ARG A 22 4.17 -7.12 -2.30
N ASP A 23 2.86 -7.41 -2.46
CA ASP A 23 1.92 -6.47 -3.06
C ASP A 23 1.75 -5.21 -2.19
N ALA A 24 1.60 -5.38 -0.88
CA ALA A 24 1.54 -4.28 0.07
C ALA A 24 2.82 -3.42 0.04
N CYS A 25 3.99 -4.05 -0.11
CA CYS A 25 5.28 -3.37 -0.26
C CYS A 25 5.34 -2.51 -1.52
N ARG A 26 4.92 -3.03 -2.67
CA ARG A 26 4.86 -2.26 -3.92
C ARG A 26 3.91 -1.07 -3.81
N LYS A 27 2.74 -1.27 -3.20
CA LYS A 27 1.74 -0.21 -2.98
C LYS A 27 2.27 0.91 -2.08
N ILE A 28 2.89 0.56 -0.96
CA ILE A 28 3.43 1.60 -0.06
C ILE A 28 4.65 2.30 -0.68
N ALA A 29 5.45 1.63 -1.50
CA ALA A 29 6.54 2.27 -2.24
C ALA A 29 6.03 3.34 -3.20
N ILE A 30 4.94 3.06 -3.93
CA ILE A 30 4.29 4.03 -4.83
C ILE A 30 3.75 5.22 -4.04
N LEU A 31 2.96 4.96 -2.98
CA LEU A 31 2.39 6.03 -2.16
C LEU A 31 3.47 6.89 -1.50
N SER A 32 4.54 6.26 -1.01
CA SER A 32 5.68 6.97 -0.43
C SER A 32 6.39 7.84 -1.46
N SER A 33 6.58 7.32 -2.68
CA SER A 33 7.20 8.09 -3.77
C SER A 33 6.38 9.33 -4.14
N LEU A 34 5.04 9.20 -4.20
CA LEU A 34 4.15 10.33 -4.45
C LEU A 34 4.22 11.40 -3.34
N VAL A 35 4.20 10.98 -2.08
CA VAL A 35 4.25 11.91 -0.93
C VAL A 35 5.60 12.60 -0.82
N CYS A 36 6.69 11.91 -1.18
CA CYS A 36 8.05 12.42 -1.01
C CYS A 36 8.58 13.15 -2.26
N GLY A 37 7.93 12.97 -3.42
CA GLY A 37 8.36 13.57 -4.68
C GLY A 37 9.60 12.93 -5.30
N HIS A 38 10.08 11.80 -4.77
CA HIS A 38 11.21 11.03 -5.32
C HIS A 38 10.97 9.53 -5.21
N GLN A 39 11.67 8.77 -6.04
CA GLN A 39 11.51 7.32 -6.14
C GLN A 39 11.89 6.62 -4.83
N ILE A 40 10.98 5.83 -4.28
CA ILE A 40 11.23 4.89 -3.20
C ILE A 40 11.11 3.46 -3.74
N TYR A 41 12.19 2.71 -3.64
CA TYR A 41 12.26 1.37 -4.21
C TYR A 41 11.73 0.32 -3.23
N PRO A 42 10.87 -0.61 -3.69
CA PRO A 42 10.32 -1.68 -2.83
C PRO A 42 11.39 -2.53 -2.14
N GLN A 43 12.53 -2.79 -2.80
CA GLN A 43 13.63 -3.57 -2.23
C GLN A 43 14.30 -2.91 -1.01
N ASN A 44 14.10 -1.61 -0.81
CA ASN A 44 14.61 -0.86 0.34
C ASN A 44 13.61 -0.80 1.51
N ILE A 45 12.41 -1.39 1.33
CA ILE A 45 11.35 -1.39 2.36
C ILE A 45 11.38 -2.73 3.09
N PRO A 46 11.72 -2.75 4.39
CA PRO A 46 11.62 -3.96 5.19
C PRO A 46 10.21 -4.54 5.11
N THR A 47 10.12 -5.80 4.70
CA THR A 47 8.82 -6.44 4.48
C THR A 47 8.78 -7.78 5.18
N ARG A 48 7.81 -7.95 6.08
CA ARG A 48 7.48 -9.18 6.76
C ARG A 48 6.01 -9.52 6.54
N GLY A 49 5.74 -10.70 6.02
CA GLY A 49 4.39 -11.19 5.78
C GLY A 49 3.73 -11.83 7.00
N ILE A 50 2.59 -12.46 6.76
CA ILE A 50 1.75 -13.11 7.77
C ILE A 50 1.89 -14.64 7.76
N ARG A 51 2.83 -15.19 7.00
CA ARG A 51 2.98 -16.66 6.83
C ARG A 51 3.21 -17.38 8.15
N ASP A 52 3.93 -16.76 9.08
CA ASP A 52 4.28 -17.33 10.37
C ASP A 52 3.25 -17.04 11.48
N ILE A 53 2.18 -16.29 11.18
CA ILE A 53 1.12 -15.99 12.13
C ILE A 53 0.26 -17.23 12.34
N THR A 54 0.16 -17.64 13.60
CA THR A 54 -0.58 -18.84 14.01
C THR A 54 -1.96 -18.50 14.54
N VAL A 55 -2.80 -19.52 14.69
CA VAL A 55 -4.13 -19.38 15.32
C VAL A 55 -3.98 -18.95 16.79
N ASP A 56 -2.92 -19.41 17.47
CA ASP A 56 -2.65 -19.06 18.87
C ASP A 56 -2.27 -17.56 18.99
N ASP A 57 -1.54 -17.02 18.01
CA ASP A 57 -1.22 -15.59 17.95
C ASP A 57 -2.50 -14.76 17.80
N VAL A 58 -3.43 -15.20 16.94
CA VAL A 58 -4.72 -14.54 16.75
C VAL A 58 -5.55 -14.58 18.03
N ALA A 59 -5.60 -15.73 18.72
CA ALA A 59 -6.30 -15.87 19.99
C ALA A 59 -5.67 -15.02 21.10
N ALA A 60 -4.35 -14.88 21.11
CA ALA A 60 -3.64 -14.02 22.04
C ALA A 60 -3.94 -12.54 21.78
N ALA A 61 -3.91 -12.11 20.51
CA ALA A 61 -4.28 -10.75 20.11
C ALA A 61 -5.71 -10.40 20.55
N GLU A 62 -6.65 -11.33 20.39
CA GLU A 62 -8.05 -11.12 20.79
C GLU A 62 -8.19 -10.90 22.29
N LYS A 63 -7.46 -11.65 23.12
CA LYS A 63 -7.43 -11.45 24.57
C LYS A 63 -6.88 -10.07 24.97
N LEU A 64 -6.02 -9.49 24.14
CA LEU A 64 -5.49 -8.14 24.32
C LEU A 64 -6.42 -7.05 23.77
N GLY A 65 -7.62 -7.40 23.25
CA GLY A 65 -8.52 -6.45 22.61
C GLY A 65 -8.02 -5.93 21.27
N CYS A 66 -7.15 -6.69 20.61
CA CYS A 66 -6.53 -6.37 19.32
C CYS A 66 -6.94 -7.37 18.23
N VAL A 67 -6.66 -7.01 17.00
CA VAL A 67 -6.62 -7.90 15.83
C VAL A 67 -5.23 -7.85 15.20
N ILE A 68 -4.82 -8.90 14.50
CA ILE A 68 -3.58 -8.87 13.71
C ILE A 68 -3.94 -8.45 12.28
N LYS A 69 -3.32 -7.39 11.78
CA LYS A 69 -3.45 -6.92 10.40
C LYS A 69 -2.06 -6.78 9.77
N LEU A 70 -1.93 -7.14 8.49
CA LEU A 70 -0.75 -6.79 7.70
C LEU A 70 -0.83 -5.30 7.36
N ILE A 71 0.04 -4.51 7.93
CA ILE A 71 0.07 -3.06 7.76
C ILE A 71 1.29 -2.68 6.92
N ALA A 72 1.03 -2.01 5.81
CA ALA A 72 2.04 -1.24 5.11
C ALA A 72 1.98 0.20 5.61
N TRP A 73 3.10 0.75 6.05
CA TRP A 73 3.14 2.08 6.64
C TRP A 73 4.31 2.91 6.10
N MET A 74 4.12 4.22 6.13
CA MET A 74 5.15 5.19 5.84
C MET A 74 5.05 6.35 6.82
N LYS A 75 6.18 6.86 7.25
CA LYS A 75 6.28 8.07 8.06
C LYS A 75 7.36 8.97 7.48
N ARG A 76 7.01 10.25 7.32
CA ARG A 76 7.95 11.31 6.97
C ARG A 76 8.43 12.01 8.25
N GLY A 77 9.74 12.15 8.39
CA GLY A 77 10.34 12.94 9.46
C GLY A 77 10.30 14.45 9.15
N GLU A 78 10.47 15.27 10.18
CA GLU A 78 10.55 16.73 10.04
C GLU A 78 11.78 17.16 9.23
N ASP A 79 12.84 16.38 9.26
CA ASP A 79 14.08 16.53 8.48
C ASP A 79 13.94 16.08 7.00
N GLY A 80 12.74 15.62 6.60
CA GLY A 80 12.47 15.08 5.28
C GLY A 80 12.86 13.60 5.11
N SER A 81 13.40 12.95 6.15
CA SER A 81 13.65 11.51 6.13
C SER A 81 12.36 10.71 5.95
N VAL A 82 12.47 9.53 5.37
CA VAL A 82 11.34 8.64 5.13
C VAL A 82 11.63 7.27 5.73
N ALA A 83 10.73 6.81 6.57
CA ALA A 83 10.70 5.44 7.04
C ALA A 83 9.45 4.75 6.50
N ALA A 84 9.61 3.53 5.98
CA ALA A 84 8.51 2.72 5.49
C ALA A 84 8.72 1.25 5.85
N GLY A 85 7.65 0.50 5.98
CA GLY A 85 7.71 -0.93 6.28
C GLY A 85 6.40 -1.64 5.99
N VAL A 86 6.47 -2.96 5.92
CA VAL A 86 5.30 -3.85 5.85
C VAL A 86 5.48 -4.95 6.88
N GLU A 87 4.53 -5.05 7.80
CA GLU A 87 4.62 -6.02 8.88
C GLU A 87 3.26 -6.37 9.50
N PRO A 88 3.12 -7.56 10.10
CA PRO A 88 1.95 -7.86 10.92
C PRO A 88 1.96 -7.00 12.17
N CYS A 89 0.85 -6.28 12.40
CA CYS A 89 0.69 -5.40 13.55
C CYS A 89 -0.48 -5.82 14.43
N LEU A 90 -0.33 -5.67 15.74
CA LEU A 90 -1.44 -5.70 16.69
C LEU A 90 -2.20 -4.37 16.60
N VAL A 91 -3.41 -4.42 16.06
CA VAL A 91 -4.25 -3.25 15.86
C VAL A 91 -5.37 -3.28 16.90
N PRO A 92 -5.47 -2.30 17.81
CA PRO A 92 -6.57 -2.22 18.78
C PRO A 92 -7.92 -2.23 18.08
N LYS A 93 -8.91 -2.94 18.63
CA LYS A 93 -10.26 -3.04 18.04
C LYS A 93 -10.96 -1.68 17.88
N ALA A 94 -10.54 -0.67 18.64
CA ALA A 94 -11.06 0.70 18.52
C ALA A 94 -10.45 1.49 17.33
N ASN A 95 -9.39 0.96 16.70
CA ASN A 95 -8.76 1.61 15.54
C ASN A 95 -9.59 1.35 14.27
N GLN A 96 -9.71 2.36 13.40
CA GLN A 96 -10.51 2.25 12.18
C GLN A 96 -10.03 1.14 11.23
N LEU A 97 -8.73 0.80 11.25
CA LEU A 97 -8.18 -0.26 10.42
C LEU A 97 -8.52 -1.67 10.94
N ALA A 98 -8.95 -1.80 12.20
CA ALA A 98 -9.25 -3.10 12.80
C ALA A 98 -10.43 -3.81 12.12
N GLY A 99 -11.43 -3.06 11.69
CA GLY A 99 -12.64 -3.57 11.04
C GLY A 99 -12.56 -3.71 9.53
N VAL A 100 -11.37 -3.61 8.94
CA VAL A 100 -11.18 -3.78 7.49
C VAL A 100 -10.99 -5.27 7.20
N ASP A 101 -12.03 -5.91 6.67
CA ASP A 101 -12.08 -7.36 6.45
C ASP A 101 -12.44 -7.69 4.99
N ASP A 102 -12.32 -8.95 4.65
CA ASP A 102 -12.68 -9.56 3.36
C ASP A 102 -11.98 -8.88 2.16
N VAL A 103 -12.78 -8.37 1.23
CA VAL A 103 -12.33 -7.71 -0.02
C VAL A 103 -12.03 -6.22 0.16
N PHE A 104 -12.25 -5.70 1.37
CA PHE A 104 -12.06 -4.30 1.63
C PHE A 104 -10.59 -3.98 1.94
N ASN A 105 -10.20 -2.80 1.49
CA ASN A 105 -8.91 -2.21 1.80
C ASN A 105 -9.15 -0.83 2.41
N ALA A 106 -8.21 -0.37 3.22
CA ALA A 106 -8.24 0.98 3.74
C ALA A 106 -6.84 1.60 3.73
N VAL A 107 -6.81 2.91 3.52
CA VAL A 107 -5.62 3.74 3.69
C VAL A 107 -5.95 4.78 4.75
N LEU A 108 -5.23 4.74 5.87
CA LEU A 108 -5.31 5.75 6.92
C LEU A 108 -4.21 6.79 6.68
N VAL A 109 -4.60 8.03 6.50
CA VAL A 109 -3.70 9.18 6.38
C VAL A 109 -3.82 10.02 7.65
N LYS A 110 -2.70 10.28 8.30
CA LYS A 110 -2.62 11.18 9.44
C LYS A 110 -2.08 12.53 8.98
N GLY A 111 -2.93 13.53 9.00
CA GLY A 111 -2.59 14.89 8.59
C GLY A 111 -2.61 15.85 9.77
N ASP A 112 -1.70 16.81 9.77
CA ASP A 112 -1.56 17.78 10.87
C ASP A 112 -2.80 18.65 11.04
N MET A 113 -3.45 19.04 9.94
CA MET A 113 -4.60 19.94 9.95
C MET A 113 -5.94 19.20 9.95
N LEU A 114 -6.02 18.02 9.30
CA LEU A 114 -7.27 17.28 9.13
C LEU A 114 -7.41 16.14 10.15
N GLY A 115 -6.33 15.80 10.86
CA GLY A 115 -6.30 14.61 11.70
C GLY A 115 -6.31 13.32 10.89
N ASP A 116 -6.98 12.31 11.40
CA ASP A 116 -7.05 10.99 10.78
C ASP A 116 -8.14 10.94 9.68
N VAL A 117 -7.73 10.65 8.45
CA VAL A 117 -8.64 10.44 7.30
C VAL A 117 -8.49 9.01 6.81
N VAL A 118 -9.59 8.30 6.60
CA VAL A 118 -9.62 6.93 6.11
C VAL A 118 -10.28 6.86 4.75
N PHE A 119 -9.55 6.34 3.76
CA PHE A 119 -10.10 5.92 2.49
C PHE A 119 -10.42 4.42 2.57
N TYR A 120 -11.66 4.06 2.36
CA TYR A 120 -12.15 2.69 2.52
C TYR A 120 -12.93 2.25 1.28
N GLY A 121 -12.63 1.08 0.76
CA GLY A 121 -13.30 0.56 -0.42
C GLY A 121 -12.87 -0.85 -0.79
N LYS A 122 -13.53 -1.41 -1.80
CA LYS A 122 -13.17 -2.72 -2.35
C LYS A 122 -11.89 -2.59 -3.17
N GLY A 123 -10.82 -3.28 -2.74
CA GLY A 123 -9.53 -3.30 -3.44
C GLY A 123 -9.40 -4.40 -4.49
N ALA A 124 -10.27 -5.40 -4.46
CA ALA A 124 -10.24 -6.54 -5.38
C ALA A 124 -11.62 -6.83 -5.98
N GLY A 125 -11.63 -7.54 -7.11
CA GLY A 125 -12.84 -7.97 -7.81
C GLY A 125 -12.98 -7.37 -9.20
N LYS A 126 -13.69 -8.06 -10.08
CA LYS A 126 -13.83 -7.70 -11.52
C LYS A 126 -14.39 -6.29 -11.71
N LEU A 127 -15.48 -5.93 -11.02
CA LEU A 127 -16.13 -4.64 -11.20
C LEU A 127 -15.33 -3.48 -10.58
N PRO A 128 -14.79 -3.55 -9.36
CA PRO A 128 -13.91 -2.50 -8.83
C PRO A 128 -12.70 -2.24 -9.71
N THR A 129 -12.02 -3.29 -10.17
CA THR A 129 -10.86 -3.16 -11.08
C THR A 129 -11.26 -2.53 -12.41
N ALA A 130 -12.35 -3.00 -13.04
CA ALA A 130 -12.84 -2.42 -14.30
C ALA A 130 -13.23 -0.95 -14.13
N SER A 131 -13.85 -0.58 -13.02
CA SER A 131 -14.21 0.81 -12.71
C SER A 131 -12.97 1.71 -12.59
N ALA A 132 -11.90 1.23 -11.94
CA ALA A 132 -10.65 1.97 -11.83
C ALA A 132 -10.00 2.19 -13.21
N VAL A 133 -9.90 1.13 -14.02
CA VAL A 133 -9.35 1.23 -15.39
C VAL A 133 -10.14 2.23 -16.25
N VAL A 134 -11.48 2.16 -16.21
CA VAL A 134 -12.32 3.10 -16.96
C VAL A 134 -12.15 4.53 -16.45
N ALA A 135 -12.02 4.73 -15.12
CA ALA A 135 -11.77 6.04 -14.56
C ALA A 135 -10.45 6.65 -15.07
N ASP A 136 -9.38 5.86 -15.11
CA ASP A 136 -8.08 6.29 -15.62
C ASP A 136 -8.13 6.61 -17.12
N VAL A 137 -8.84 5.81 -17.92
CA VAL A 137 -9.05 6.10 -19.36
C VAL A 137 -9.82 7.41 -19.55
N VAL A 138 -10.89 7.62 -18.78
CA VAL A 138 -11.68 8.87 -18.84
C VAL A 138 -10.83 10.07 -18.42
N ASP A 139 -10.02 9.92 -17.39
CA ASP A 139 -9.12 10.98 -16.92
C ASP A 139 -8.08 11.34 -17.99
N ALA A 140 -7.45 10.34 -18.60
CA ALA A 140 -6.48 10.53 -19.69
C ALA A 140 -7.13 11.23 -20.90
N LEU A 141 -8.36 10.87 -21.27
CA LEU A 141 -9.08 11.49 -22.37
C LEU A 141 -9.45 12.95 -22.07
N LYS A 142 -9.83 13.28 -20.82
CA LYS A 142 -10.19 14.64 -20.42
C LYS A 142 -8.98 15.57 -20.35
N ASN A 143 -7.86 15.07 -19.87
CA ASN A 143 -6.65 15.86 -19.67
C ASN A 143 -5.71 15.84 -20.88
N GLY A 144 -5.93 14.93 -21.83
CA GLY A 144 -5.13 14.79 -23.05
C GLY A 144 -3.66 14.51 -22.73
N VAL A 145 -2.76 15.22 -23.42
CA VAL A 145 -1.30 15.12 -23.20
C VAL A 145 -0.79 15.97 -22.02
N LYS A 146 -1.69 16.62 -21.27
CA LYS A 146 -1.28 17.35 -20.07
C LYS A 146 -0.90 16.35 -18.99
N VAL A 147 0.38 16.38 -18.62
CA VAL A 147 0.89 15.60 -17.49
C VAL A 147 0.30 16.19 -16.21
N HIS A 148 -0.06 15.32 -15.28
CA HIS A 148 -0.45 15.74 -13.92
C HIS A 148 0.80 16.20 -13.16
N ASP A 149 1.21 17.44 -13.33
CA ASP A 149 2.43 18.00 -12.72
C ASP A 149 2.42 18.01 -11.18
N SER A 150 1.26 17.75 -10.57
CA SER A 150 1.10 17.76 -9.11
C SER A 150 1.31 16.39 -8.44
N LEU A 151 1.34 15.29 -9.20
CA LEU A 151 1.41 13.92 -8.68
C LEU A 151 2.47 13.10 -9.42
N PHE A 152 3.71 13.53 -9.38
CA PHE A 152 4.82 12.78 -9.95
C PHE A 152 6.00 12.73 -8.95
N TRP A 153 6.91 11.80 -9.19
CA TRP A 153 8.18 11.73 -8.46
C TRP A 153 9.35 11.65 -9.43
N HIS A 154 10.48 12.21 -9.00
CA HIS A 154 11.71 12.14 -9.77
C HIS A 154 12.34 10.76 -9.67
N CYS A 155 12.71 10.17 -10.80
CA CYS A 155 13.49 8.94 -10.84
C CYS A 155 14.97 9.29 -10.62
N LEU A 156 15.57 8.74 -9.58
CA LEU A 156 16.98 9.00 -9.24
C LEU A 156 17.97 8.46 -10.28
N LEU A 157 17.53 7.57 -11.17
CA LEU A 157 18.39 6.96 -12.20
C LEU A 157 18.64 7.86 -13.42
N TYR A 158 17.88 8.95 -13.58
CA TYR A 158 18.00 9.83 -14.76
C TYR A 158 18.79 11.11 -14.52
N THR A 159 19.39 11.31 -13.35
CA THR A 159 20.06 12.59 -13.02
C THR A 159 21.57 12.58 -13.20
N SER A 160 22.20 11.45 -13.56
CA SER A 160 23.66 11.38 -13.66
C SER A 160 24.23 11.11 -15.04
N ASP A 161 23.47 10.51 -15.98
CA ASP A 161 24.05 10.08 -17.26
C ASP A 161 23.60 10.85 -18.52
N ALA A 162 22.64 11.77 -18.37
CA ALA A 162 22.15 12.56 -19.52
C ALA A 162 22.89 13.89 -19.72
N ALA A 163 23.83 14.24 -18.84
CA ALA A 163 24.57 15.50 -18.91
C ALA A 163 25.98 15.38 -19.54
N ASP A 164 26.45 14.16 -19.79
CA ASP A 164 27.83 13.92 -20.26
C ASP A 164 27.96 13.46 -21.74
N GLU A 165 26.88 13.47 -22.52
CA GLU A 165 26.93 13.12 -23.94
C GLU A 165 26.65 14.29 -24.92
N GLU A 166 26.95 15.53 -24.53
CA GLU A 166 27.05 16.64 -25.48
C GLU A 166 28.38 17.39 -25.29
N ASP A 167 29.46 16.84 -25.87
CA ASP A 167 30.63 17.57 -26.37
C ASP A 167 31.19 16.87 -27.61
#